data_984ebb064546ee4d64135a988a73bfe1
#
_entry.id   984ebb064546ee4d64135a988a73bfe1
#
_cell.length_a   1.000
_cell.length_b   1.000
_cell.length_c   1.000
_cell.angle_alpha   90.00
_cell.angle_beta   90.00
_cell.angle_gamma   90.00
#
_symmetry.space_group_name_H-M   'P 1'
#
loop_
_entity.id
_entity.type
_entity.pdbx_description
1 polymer ?
#
loop_
_entity_poly.entity_id
_entity_poly.type
_entity_poly.pdbx_seq_one_letter_code
_entity_poly.pdbx_strand_id
1 'polypeptide(L)'
;MTQKETIKKVLHYIRRYWFFLIVSLVLALITVVLTLYVPILTGQAVDLIVGKGQVDFTGVYHICVKIGIAILLTMVAQWVMNVANNKITYSVVRDIRTDAFEKIQVLPLSYIDSHSYGGIVSRVIADADQFADGLLMGFTQLFTGVITILGTLGFMLSVSVPIALVVVVLTPVSLFVAAFIAKRTYQMFRMQSETRGEQTALIEEMIGNQKVVQAFGQEKEVGDRFDEINDRLSKYSLQGTFFSSITNPSTRFVNALVYAAVGVFGAFFAIQGGISVGQLSCFLSYANQYTKPFNEISGVVTELQNAIACAGRVLELIEETPEIPDSEDAIELGKADGKVEIEDVYFSYEPNQKLIEHFNLQVKPGQRVAIVGPTGCGKTTLINLLMRFYDVNSGAIKVSEKDIRKVTRESLRANYGMVLQETWLKQGTIRENIVMGREDATDDEVLAAAKASHAHSFIKRLPNGYDTVIGEDGGSLSAGQKQLLCITRVMLCLPPMLILDEATSSIDTRTEMKIQKAFATMMQGRTSFLVAHRLSTIQEADVILVMRDGKIVEQGNHEELLAANGFYKKLFDAQWS
;
A
#
# COMPACT_ATOMS: atom_id res chain seq x y z
N MET A 1 -1.95 -12.93 -9.37
CA MET A 1 -0.68 -13.66 -9.72
C MET A 1 -0.59 -15.04 -9.07
N THR A 2 0.03 -16.05 -9.74
CA THR A 2 0.32 -17.34 -9.10
C THR A 2 1.56 -17.22 -8.19
N GLN A 3 1.61 -18.02 -7.11
CA GLN A 3 2.78 -18.02 -6.21
C GLN A 3 4.11 -18.28 -6.93
N LYS A 4 4.10 -19.13 -7.98
CA LYS A 4 5.30 -19.42 -8.78
C LYS A 4 5.79 -18.20 -9.57
N GLU A 5 4.89 -17.42 -10.12
CA GLU A 5 5.21 -16.17 -10.83
C GLU A 5 5.77 -15.12 -9.86
N THR A 6 5.13 -14.96 -8.70
CA THR A 6 5.62 -14.06 -7.64
C THR A 6 7.05 -14.41 -7.24
N ILE A 7 7.33 -15.70 -6.95
CA ILE A 7 8.68 -16.15 -6.58
C ILE A 7 9.68 -15.86 -7.69
N LYS A 8 9.33 -16.14 -8.97
CA LYS A 8 10.23 -15.87 -10.10
C LYS A 8 10.61 -14.39 -10.21
N LYS A 9 9.64 -13.50 -9.98
CA LYS A 9 9.86 -12.04 -10.03
C LYS A 9 10.67 -11.54 -8.84
N VAL A 10 10.36 -12.01 -7.65
CA VAL A 10 11.16 -11.73 -6.45
C VAL A 10 12.61 -12.16 -6.65
N LEU A 11 12.83 -13.35 -7.22
CA LEU A 11 14.19 -13.82 -7.56
C LEU A 11 14.89 -12.93 -8.59
N HIS A 12 14.13 -12.31 -9.51
CA HIS A 12 14.71 -11.34 -10.45
C HIS A 12 15.23 -10.09 -9.74
N TYR A 13 14.50 -9.55 -8.76
CA TYR A 13 15.00 -8.44 -7.92
C TYR A 13 16.22 -8.85 -7.09
N ILE A 14 16.17 -10.02 -6.46
CA ILE A 14 17.30 -10.56 -5.66
C ILE A 14 18.56 -10.75 -6.53
N ARG A 15 18.39 -11.15 -7.79
CA ARG A 15 19.51 -11.36 -8.72
C ARG A 15 20.40 -10.12 -8.90
N ARG A 16 19.87 -8.91 -8.73
CA ARG A 16 20.67 -7.67 -8.77
C ARG A 16 21.72 -7.62 -7.65
N TYR A 17 21.48 -8.36 -6.56
CA TYR A 17 22.32 -8.40 -5.37
C TYR A 17 23.02 -9.75 -5.19
N TRP A 18 23.26 -10.51 -6.28
CA TRP A 18 23.81 -11.87 -6.27
C TRP A 18 25.13 -11.99 -5.52
N PHE A 19 25.98 -10.95 -5.54
CA PHE A 19 27.24 -10.92 -4.81
C PHE A 19 27.03 -11.06 -3.30
N PHE A 20 26.14 -10.26 -2.73
CA PHE A 20 25.81 -10.34 -1.31
C PHE A 20 25.14 -11.67 -0.95
N LEU A 21 24.35 -12.24 -1.86
CA LEU A 21 23.75 -13.56 -1.68
C LEU A 21 24.81 -14.65 -1.57
N ILE A 22 25.81 -14.66 -2.45
CA ILE A 22 26.91 -15.62 -2.37
C ILE A 22 27.70 -15.42 -1.08
N VAL A 23 28.04 -14.18 -0.73
CA VAL A 23 28.71 -13.87 0.54
C VAL A 23 27.93 -14.42 1.73
N SER A 24 26.61 -14.19 1.77
CA SER A 24 25.75 -14.69 2.84
C SER A 24 25.75 -16.22 2.91
N LEU A 25 25.63 -16.92 1.77
CA LEU A 25 25.63 -18.39 1.73
C LEU A 25 26.98 -18.99 2.17
N VAL A 26 28.09 -18.42 1.72
CA VAL A 26 29.43 -18.85 2.13
C VAL A 26 29.66 -18.63 3.62
N LEU A 27 29.27 -17.47 4.14
CA LEU A 27 29.39 -17.16 5.56
C LEU A 27 28.44 -18.02 6.42
N ALA A 28 27.23 -18.35 5.93
CA ALA A 28 26.34 -19.29 6.59
C ALA A 28 26.98 -20.68 6.74
N LEU A 29 27.60 -21.17 5.66
CA LEU A 29 28.34 -22.44 5.69
C LEU A 29 29.51 -22.41 6.69
N ILE A 30 30.31 -21.35 6.65
CA ILE A 30 31.45 -21.16 7.58
C ILE A 30 30.94 -21.10 9.03
N THR A 31 29.89 -20.32 9.29
CA THR A 31 29.29 -20.19 10.62
C THR A 31 28.83 -21.55 11.14
N VAL A 32 28.10 -22.34 10.32
CA VAL A 32 27.63 -23.67 10.71
C VAL A 32 28.79 -24.62 10.98
N VAL A 33 29.78 -24.67 10.09
CA VAL A 33 30.96 -25.55 10.27
C VAL A 33 31.73 -25.20 11.57
N LEU A 34 31.97 -23.92 11.82
CA LEU A 34 32.66 -23.48 13.05
C LEU A 34 31.82 -23.79 14.30
N THR A 35 30.51 -23.57 14.24
CA THR A 35 29.56 -23.85 15.35
C THR A 35 29.55 -25.37 15.66
N LEU A 36 29.54 -26.22 14.63
CA LEU A 36 29.56 -27.68 14.78
C LEU A 36 30.95 -28.23 15.16
N TYR A 37 31.99 -27.48 14.94
CA TYR A 37 33.33 -27.88 15.36
C TYR A 37 33.55 -27.69 16.87
N VAL A 38 32.89 -26.73 17.51
CA VAL A 38 33.03 -26.48 18.96
C VAL A 38 32.67 -27.70 19.82
N PRO A 39 31.57 -28.46 19.61
CA PRO A 39 31.29 -29.70 20.35
C PRO A 39 32.41 -30.77 20.26
N ILE A 40 33.09 -30.87 19.09
CA ILE A 40 34.21 -31.79 18.94
C ILE A 40 35.39 -31.38 19.85
N LEU A 41 35.73 -30.10 19.82
CA LEU A 41 36.77 -29.55 20.69
C LEU A 41 36.40 -29.71 22.18
N THR A 42 35.13 -29.50 22.54
CA THR A 42 34.66 -29.74 23.91
C THR A 42 34.79 -31.20 24.30
N GLY A 43 34.42 -32.14 23.39
CA GLY A 43 34.61 -33.56 23.61
C GLY A 43 36.09 -33.95 23.83
N GLN A 44 36.98 -33.39 22.98
CA GLN A 44 38.42 -33.60 23.15
C GLN A 44 38.95 -33.07 24.50
N ALA A 45 38.42 -31.91 24.95
CA ALA A 45 38.79 -31.38 26.27
C ALA A 45 38.32 -32.31 27.41
N VAL A 46 37.12 -32.89 27.29
CA VAL A 46 36.58 -33.86 28.26
C VAL A 46 37.45 -35.13 28.29
N ASP A 47 37.90 -35.61 27.14
CA ASP A 47 38.76 -36.82 27.06
C ASP A 47 40.16 -36.62 27.67
N LEU A 48 40.64 -35.38 27.85
CA LEU A 48 41.90 -35.05 28.57
C LEU A 48 41.72 -35.03 30.10
N ILE A 49 40.48 -35.18 30.59
CA ILE A 49 40.16 -35.24 32.02
C ILE A 49 39.96 -36.74 32.39
N VAL A 50 41.05 -37.46 32.56
CA VAL A 50 40.99 -38.92 32.73
C VAL A 50 40.54 -39.33 34.13
N GLY A 51 40.79 -38.55 35.17
CA GLY A 51 40.39 -38.84 36.54
C GLY A 51 40.97 -37.85 37.55
N LYS A 52 40.66 -38.06 38.84
CA LYS A 52 41.12 -37.22 39.93
C LYS A 52 42.65 -37.17 40.00
N GLY A 53 43.23 -36.01 39.73
CA GLY A 53 44.69 -35.81 39.71
C GLY A 53 45.42 -36.18 38.42
N GLN A 54 44.65 -36.60 37.36
CA GLN A 54 45.22 -36.97 36.05
C GLN A 54 44.59 -36.11 34.95
N VAL A 55 44.73 -34.81 35.10
CA VAL A 55 44.21 -33.83 34.10
C VAL A 55 45.37 -33.20 33.36
N ASP A 56 45.36 -33.28 32.02
CA ASP A 56 46.31 -32.52 31.19
C ASP A 56 45.84 -31.06 31.03
N PHE A 57 46.20 -30.20 32.00
CA PHE A 57 45.86 -28.78 31.98
C PHE A 57 46.43 -28.05 30.76
N THR A 58 47.59 -28.47 30.25
CA THR A 58 48.20 -27.83 29.09
C THR A 58 47.39 -28.13 27.82
N GLY A 59 47.00 -29.38 27.63
CA GLY A 59 46.10 -29.80 26.54
C GLY A 59 44.73 -29.11 26.60
N VAL A 60 44.11 -29.10 27.78
CA VAL A 60 42.81 -28.38 27.97
C VAL A 60 42.94 -26.90 27.68
N TYR A 61 44.02 -26.23 28.14
CA TYR A 61 44.24 -24.81 27.85
C TYR A 61 44.34 -24.55 26.33
N HIS A 62 45.10 -25.35 25.57
CA HIS A 62 45.18 -25.22 24.12
C HIS A 62 43.83 -25.42 23.42
N ILE A 63 43.02 -26.36 23.90
CA ILE A 63 41.68 -26.55 23.34
C ILE A 63 40.76 -25.37 23.67
N CYS A 64 40.82 -24.83 24.90
CA CYS A 64 40.04 -23.63 25.27
C CYS A 64 40.39 -22.42 24.38
N VAL A 65 41.69 -22.23 24.06
CA VAL A 65 42.13 -21.17 23.12
C VAL A 65 41.55 -21.39 21.73
N LYS A 66 41.57 -22.67 21.21
CA LYS A 66 40.94 -23.00 19.91
C LYS A 66 39.45 -22.72 19.90
N ILE A 67 38.74 -23.08 20.99
CA ILE A 67 37.30 -22.78 21.15
C ILE A 67 37.06 -21.26 21.12
N GLY A 68 37.86 -20.48 21.87
CA GLY A 68 37.77 -19.02 21.88
C GLY A 68 37.96 -18.40 20.49
N ILE A 69 38.95 -18.89 19.73
CA ILE A 69 39.18 -18.45 18.33
C ILE A 69 37.98 -18.84 17.45
N ALA A 70 37.47 -20.08 17.56
CA ALA A 70 36.33 -20.54 16.76
C ALA A 70 35.07 -19.70 17.05
N ILE A 71 34.81 -19.39 18.31
CA ILE A 71 33.67 -18.52 18.71
C ILE A 71 33.85 -17.12 18.15
N LEU A 72 35.05 -16.53 18.25
CA LEU A 72 35.31 -15.19 17.70
C LEU A 72 35.09 -15.14 16.19
N LEU A 73 35.61 -16.13 15.45
CA LEU A 73 35.42 -16.23 14.00
C LEU A 73 33.94 -16.41 13.63
N THR A 74 33.23 -17.25 14.39
CA THR A 74 31.77 -17.45 14.19
C THR A 74 31.00 -16.14 14.40
N MET A 75 31.34 -15.38 15.45
CA MET A 75 30.70 -14.10 15.73
C MET A 75 30.94 -13.09 14.61
N VAL A 76 32.17 -12.98 14.11
CA VAL A 76 32.49 -12.09 12.97
C VAL A 76 31.76 -12.53 11.70
N ALA A 77 31.80 -13.82 11.39
CA ALA A 77 31.12 -14.37 10.22
C ALA A 77 29.60 -14.13 10.27
N GLN A 78 28.98 -14.37 11.43
CA GLN A 78 27.56 -14.11 11.67
C GLN A 78 27.21 -12.63 11.51
N TRP A 79 28.05 -11.74 12.04
CA TRP A 79 27.84 -10.28 11.92
C TRP A 79 27.89 -9.83 10.47
N VAL A 80 28.91 -10.24 9.70
CA VAL A 80 29.05 -9.90 8.28
C VAL A 80 27.89 -10.48 7.46
N MET A 81 27.49 -11.74 7.75
CA MET A 81 26.35 -12.39 7.11
C MET A 81 25.05 -11.59 7.36
N ASN A 82 24.79 -11.14 8.58
CA ASN A 82 23.61 -10.33 8.90
C ASN A 82 23.63 -8.98 8.18
N VAL A 83 24.79 -8.33 8.06
CA VAL A 83 24.95 -7.10 7.27
C VAL A 83 24.63 -7.35 5.79
N ALA A 84 25.11 -8.46 5.22
CA ALA A 84 24.82 -8.84 3.84
C ALA A 84 23.30 -9.11 3.63
N ASN A 85 22.67 -9.87 4.53
CA ASN A 85 21.24 -10.18 4.49
C ASN A 85 20.37 -8.92 4.58
N ASN A 86 20.68 -8.03 5.52
CA ASN A 86 20.01 -6.75 5.65
C ASN A 86 20.16 -5.91 4.37
N LYS A 87 21.37 -5.86 3.79
CA LYS A 87 21.63 -5.13 2.55
C LYS A 87 20.79 -5.66 1.39
N ILE A 88 20.68 -6.99 1.23
CA ILE A 88 19.83 -7.61 0.19
C ILE A 88 18.37 -7.21 0.44
N THR A 89 17.86 -7.51 1.63
CA THR A 89 16.44 -7.33 1.96
C THR A 89 15.99 -5.90 1.75
N TYR A 90 16.64 -4.93 2.39
CA TYR A 90 16.21 -3.53 2.30
C TYR A 90 16.47 -2.90 0.94
N SER A 91 17.48 -3.38 0.18
CA SER A 91 17.67 -2.91 -1.20
C SER A 91 16.60 -3.44 -2.15
N VAL A 92 16.23 -4.73 -2.04
CA VAL A 92 15.14 -5.32 -2.84
C VAL A 92 13.80 -4.65 -2.53
N VAL A 93 13.50 -4.42 -1.25
CA VAL A 93 12.25 -3.76 -0.85
C VAL A 93 12.20 -2.31 -1.31
N ARG A 94 13.32 -1.59 -1.20
CA ARG A 94 13.44 -0.23 -1.77
C ARG A 94 13.12 -0.21 -3.25
N ASP A 95 13.74 -1.11 -4.04
CA ASP A 95 13.55 -1.16 -5.49
C ASP A 95 12.07 -1.46 -5.82
N ILE A 96 11.46 -2.44 -5.15
CA ILE A 96 10.03 -2.76 -5.33
C ILE A 96 9.12 -1.57 -4.96
N ARG A 97 9.42 -0.84 -3.87
CA ARG A 97 8.65 0.36 -3.51
C ARG A 97 8.79 1.48 -4.52
N THR A 98 9.99 1.67 -5.05
CA THR A 98 10.23 2.67 -6.09
C THR A 98 9.43 2.33 -7.34
N ASP A 99 9.53 1.09 -7.84
CA ASP A 99 8.79 0.62 -9.01
C ASP A 99 7.27 0.71 -8.81
N ALA A 100 6.77 0.38 -7.60
CA ALA A 100 5.36 0.51 -7.25
C ALA A 100 4.89 1.97 -7.24
N PHE A 101 5.68 2.88 -6.68
CA PHE A 101 5.35 4.30 -6.63
C PHE A 101 5.38 4.94 -8.02
N GLU A 102 6.41 4.64 -8.82
CA GLU A 102 6.50 5.09 -10.22
C GLU A 102 5.30 4.58 -11.04
N LYS A 103 4.88 3.33 -10.78
CA LYS A 103 3.71 2.75 -11.45
C LYS A 103 2.42 3.50 -11.12
N ILE A 104 2.21 3.88 -9.85
CA ILE A 104 1.01 4.63 -9.43
C ILE A 104 0.89 5.94 -10.22
N GLN A 105 2.01 6.60 -10.57
CA GLN A 105 1.99 7.86 -11.32
C GLN A 105 1.49 7.71 -12.78
N VAL A 106 1.56 6.50 -13.31
CA VAL A 106 1.16 6.21 -14.71
C VAL A 106 -0.07 5.31 -14.82
N LEU A 107 -0.74 5.01 -13.70
CA LEU A 107 -1.98 4.24 -13.72
C LEU A 107 -3.15 5.09 -14.22
N PRO A 108 -4.10 4.49 -14.95
CA PRO A 108 -5.32 5.17 -15.36
C PRO A 108 -6.17 5.54 -14.14
N LEU A 109 -6.91 6.64 -14.22
CA LEU A 109 -7.79 7.08 -13.15
C LEU A 109 -8.84 6.01 -12.78
N SER A 110 -9.27 5.20 -13.75
CA SER A 110 -10.18 4.07 -13.54
C SER A 110 -9.68 3.06 -12.51
N TYR A 111 -8.36 2.84 -12.44
CA TYR A 111 -7.77 1.99 -11.41
C TYR A 111 -7.89 2.63 -10.02
N ILE A 112 -7.57 3.93 -9.92
CA ILE A 112 -7.66 4.68 -8.66
C ILE A 112 -9.11 4.73 -8.15
N ASP A 113 -10.07 5.00 -9.05
CA ASP A 113 -11.50 5.10 -8.72
C ASP A 113 -12.11 3.74 -8.31
N SER A 114 -11.60 2.63 -8.84
CA SER A 114 -12.08 1.27 -8.52
C SER A 114 -11.45 0.65 -7.27
N HIS A 115 -10.42 1.27 -6.69
CA HIS A 115 -9.71 0.78 -5.51
C HIS A 115 -9.73 1.80 -4.38
N SER A 116 -9.78 1.34 -3.13
CA SER A 116 -9.67 2.26 -1.98
C SER A 116 -8.25 2.83 -1.85
N TYR A 117 -8.15 4.11 -1.55
CA TYR A 117 -6.84 4.75 -1.29
C TYR A 117 -6.04 4.02 -0.21
N GLY A 118 -6.70 3.64 0.90
CA GLY A 118 -6.08 2.86 1.97
C GLY A 118 -5.54 1.51 1.48
N GLY A 119 -6.23 0.85 0.54
CA GLY A 119 -5.78 -0.39 -0.08
C GLY A 119 -4.52 -0.22 -0.91
N ILE A 120 -4.43 0.85 -1.71
CA ILE A 120 -3.23 1.16 -2.53
C ILE A 120 -2.05 1.51 -1.61
N VAL A 121 -2.25 2.38 -0.63
CA VAL A 121 -1.22 2.78 0.35
C VAL A 121 -0.72 1.57 1.14
N SER A 122 -1.64 0.70 1.59
CA SER A 122 -1.28 -0.52 2.32
C SER A 122 -0.38 -1.45 1.50
N ARG A 123 -0.61 -1.59 0.19
CA ARG A 123 0.25 -2.38 -0.70
C ARG A 123 1.69 -1.86 -0.73
N VAL A 124 1.88 -0.54 -0.84
CA VAL A 124 3.22 0.07 -0.95
C VAL A 124 3.95 0.10 0.39
N ILE A 125 3.24 0.25 1.51
CA ILE A 125 3.84 0.37 2.84
C ILE A 125 3.80 -0.96 3.57
N ALA A 126 2.62 -1.40 4.01
CA ALA A 126 2.47 -2.55 4.91
C ALA A 126 2.85 -3.88 4.25
N ASP A 127 2.41 -4.14 3.01
CA ASP A 127 2.76 -5.36 2.30
C ASP A 127 4.26 -5.42 1.96
N ALA A 128 4.87 -4.29 1.61
CA ALA A 128 6.30 -4.22 1.37
C ALA A 128 7.14 -4.44 2.65
N ASP A 129 6.67 -3.96 3.82
CA ASP A 129 7.32 -4.22 5.11
C ASP A 129 7.19 -5.70 5.51
N GLN A 130 5.99 -6.28 5.40
CA GLN A 130 5.77 -7.71 5.68
C GLN A 130 6.61 -8.61 4.75
N PHE A 131 6.77 -8.21 3.48
CA PHE A 131 7.66 -8.90 2.56
C PHE A 131 9.13 -8.79 3.01
N ALA A 132 9.57 -7.61 3.49
CA ALA A 132 10.92 -7.42 4.02
C ALA A 132 11.21 -8.37 5.19
N ASP A 133 10.30 -8.44 6.16
CA ASP A 133 10.44 -9.28 7.35
C ASP A 133 10.53 -10.77 7.00
N GLY A 134 9.64 -11.25 6.13
CA GLY A 134 9.66 -12.64 5.71
C GLY A 134 10.89 -12.98 4.84
N LEU A 135 11.36 -12.07 3.99
CA LEU A 135 12.56 -12.26 3.21
C LEU A 135 13.80 -12.36 4.11
N LEU A 136 13.89 -11.47 5.11
CA LEU A 136 14.98 -11.47 6.10
C LEU A 136 14.99 -12.76 6.92
N MET A 137 13.83 -13.20 7.41
CA MET A 137 13.68 -14.49 8.11
C MET A 137 14.05 -15.67 7.22
N GLY A 138 13.65 -15.66 5.95
CA GLY A 138 14.01 -16.66 4.97
C GLY A 138 15.52 -16.81 4.83
N PHE A 139 16.25 -15.72 4.67
CA PHE A 139 17.72 -15.75 4.56
C PHE A 139 18.42 -16.14 5.86
N THR A 140 17.99 -15.57 6.99
CA THR A 140 18.71 -15.78 8.26
C THR A 140 18.40 -17.10 8.93
N GLN A 141 17.16 -17.60 8.84
CA GLN A 141 16.73 -18.79 9.57
C GLN A 141 16.57 -20.02 8.68
N LEU A 142 15.93 -19.90 7.51
CA LEU A 142 15.69 -21.05 6.65
C LEU A 142 17.01 -21.61 6.09
N PHE A 143 17.83 -20.75 5.47
CA PHE A 143 19.10 -21.21 4.89
C PHE A 143 20.05 -21.73 5.96
N THR A 144 20.24 -20.97 7.04
CA THR A 144 21.12 -21.41 8.15
C THR A 144 20.58 -22.67 8.80
N GLY A 145 19.26 -22.78 9.00
CA GLY A 145 18.62 -23.96 9.57
C GLY A 145 18.81 -25.22 8.74
N VAL A 146 18.59 -25.13 7.41
CA VAL A 146 18.81 -26.28 6.51
C VAL A 146 20.28 -26.70 6.49
N ILE A 147 21.21 -25.75 6.38
CA ILE A 147 22.65 -26.05 6.42
C ILE A 147 23.04 -26.67 7.78
N THR A 148 22.47 -26.19 8.89
CA THR A 148 22.70 -26.74 10.23
C THR A 148 22.22 -28.18 10.34
N ILE A 149 21.02 -28.50 9.84
CA ILE A 149 20.48 -29.88 9.85
C ILE A 149 21.41 -30.82 9.07
N LEU A 150 21.76 -30.45 7.82
CA LEU A 150 22.60 -31.27 6.96
C LEU A 150 24.03 -31.38 7.52
N GLY A 151 24.60 -30.27 7.99
CA GLY A 151 25.92 -30.23 8.61
C GLY A 151 25.98 -31.07 9.88
N THR A 152 25.02 -30.91 10.81
CA THR A 152 24.96 -31.68 12.04
C THR A 152 24.84 -33.19 11.76
N LEU A 153 24.01 -33.58 10.79
CA LEU A 153 23.87 -34.97 10.36
C LEU A 153 25.20 -35.51 9.84
N GLY A 154 25.91 -34.77 8.97
CA GLY A 154 27.22 -35.13 8.46
C GLY A 154 28.27 -35.33 9.58
N PHE A 155 28.32 -34.39 10.53
CA PHE A 155 29.20 -34.49 11.69
C PHE A 155 28.86 -35.68 12.61
N MET A 156 27.54 -35.92 12.87
CA MET A 156 27.09 -37.07 13.67
C MET A 156 27.52 -38.40 13.02
N LEU A 157 27.33 -38.55 11.70
CA LEU A 157 27.72 -39.73 10.95
C LEU A 157 29.22 -39.97 10.98
N SER A 158 30.04 -38.90 11.02
CA SER A 158 31.49 -38.98 11.11
C SER A 158 31.99 -39.46 12.47
N VAL A 159 31.23 -39.26 13.54
CA VAL A 159 31.58 -39.68 14.91
C VAL A 159 31.07 -41.07 15.22
N SER A 160 29.78 -41.37 15.00
CA SER A 160 29.24 -42.74 15.19
C SER A 160 27.93 -42.92 14.42
N VAL A 161 27.91 -43.83 13.46
CA VAL A 161 26.74 -44.13 12.64
C VAL A 161 25.55 -44.70 13.46
N PRO A 162 25.77 -45.68 14.40
CA PRO A 162 24.65 -46.22 15.16
C PRO A 162 23.89 -45.19 15.99
N ILE A 163 24.60 -44.28 16.66
CA ILE A 163 23.98 -43.24 17.50
C ILE A 163 23.30 -42.18 16.63
N ALA A 164 23.88 -41.82 15.49
CA ALA A 164 23.28 -40.92 14.51
C ALA A 164 21.91 -41.46 14.03
N LEU A 165 21.81 -42.76 13.75
CA LEU A 165 20.54 -43.39 13.37
C LEU A 165 19.46 -43.30 14.46
N VAL A 166 19.81 -43.42 15.75
CA VAL A 166 18.87 -43.23 16.86
C VAL A 166 18.26 -41.83 16.81
N VAL A 167 19.10 -40.79 16.59
CA VAL A 167 18.60 -39.40 16.49
C VAL A 167 17.70 -39.23 15.28
N VAL A 168 18.12 -39.72 14.11
CA VAL A 168 17.34 -39.59 12.86
C VAL A 168 15.98 -40.30 12.95
N VAL A 169 15.91 -41.46 13.59
CA VAL A 169 14.64 -42.22 13.77
C VAL A 169 13.70 -41.53 14.77
N LEU A 170 14.23 -40.91 15.82
CA LEU A 170 13.40 -40.27 16.86
C LEU A 170 12.96 -38.83 16.46
N THR A 171 13.69 -38.12 15.62
CA THR A 171 13.35 -36.74 15.24
C THR A 171 11.98 -36.60 14.57
N PRO A 172 11.51 -37.47 13.67
CA PRO A 172 10.15 -37.40 13.11
C PRO A 172 9.02 -37.33 14.15
N VAL A 173 9.22 -37.87 15.34
CA VAL A 173 8.23 -37.78 16.43
C VAL A 173 8.06 -36.29 16.84
N SER A 174 9.15 -35.54 16.96
CA SER A 174 9.09 -34.12 17.27
C SER A 174 8.35 -33.33 16.17
N LEU A 175 8.62 -33.65 14.91
CA LEU A 175 7.94 -33.03 13.77
C LEU A 175 6.44 -33.33 13.75
N PHE A 176 6.07 -34.56 14.04
CA PHE A 176 4.66 -34.94 14.08
C PHE A 176 3.90 -34.18 15.19
N VAL A 177 4.48 -34.11 16.39
CA VAL A 177 3.90 -33.36 17.51
C VAL A 177 3.78 -31.89 17.18
N ALA A 178 4.85 -31.29 16.63
CA ALA A 178 4.85 -29.89 16.22
C ALA A 178 3.79 -29.61 15.14
N ALA A 179 3.69 -30.44 14.10
CA ALA A 179 2.71 -30.30 13.03
C ALA A 179 1.26 -30.43 13.53
N PHE A 180 1.00 -31.39 14.45
CA PHE A 180 -0.32 -31.57 15.05
C PHE A 180 -0.76 -30.32 15.82
N ILE A 181 0.12 -29.77 16.66
CA ILE A 181 -0.17 -28.55 17.44
C ILE A 181 -0.32 -27.34 16.51
N ALA A 182 0.60 -27.18 15.53
CA ALA A 182 0.56 -26.07 14.57
C ALA A 182 -0.76 -26.01 13.79
N LYS A 183 -1.31 -27.16 13.38
CA LYS A 183 -2.61 -27.25 12.70
C LYS A 183 -3.75 -26.71 13.57
N ARG A 184 -3.75 -27.04 14.87
CA ARG A 184 -4.76 -26.54 15.83
C ARG A 184 -4.59 -25.05 16.11
N THR A 185 -3.35 -24.61 16.31
CA THR A 185 -3.00 -23.19 16.52
C THR A 185 -3.43 -22.33 15.34
N TYR A 186 -3.12 -22.77 14.11
CA TYR A 186 -3.51 -22.05 12.89
C TYR A 186 -5.02 -21.86 12.79
N GLN A 187 -5.81 -22.92 13.07
CA GLN A 187 -7.26 -22.83 13.02
C GLN A 187 -7.80 -21.80 14.02
N MET A 188 -7.26 -21.77 15.23
CA MET A 188 -7.69 -20.82 16.26
C MET A 188 -7.29 -19.38 15.93
N PHE A 189 -6.08 -19.16 15.45
CA PHE A 189 -5.64 -17.83 15.02
C PHE A 189 -6.41 -17.31 13.80
N ARG A 190 -6.81 -18.20 12.90
CA ARG A 190 -7.67 -17.81 11.78
C ARG A 190 -9.03 -17.31 12.28
N MET A 191 -9.69 -18.06 13.18
CA MET A 191 -10.97 -17.65 13.77
C MET A 191 -10.83 -16.35 14.58
N GLN A 192 -9.73 -16.19 15.31
CA GLN A 192 -9.40 -14.95 16.02
C GLN A 192 -9.26 -13.76 15.04
N SER A 193 -8.57 -13.94 13.92
CA SER A 193 -8.38 -12.89 12.91
C SER A 193 -9.69 -12.49 12.24
N GLU A 194 -10.53 -13.47 11.87
CA GLU A 194 -11.86 -13.22 11.29
C GLU A 194 -12.75 -12.45 12.29
N THR A 195 -12.82 -12.89 13.56
CA THR A 195 -13.61 -12.21 14.59
C THR A 195 -13.06 -10.83 14.96
N ARG A 196 -11.74 -10.63 14.92
CA ARG A 196 -11.12 -9.32 15.10
C ARG A 196 -11.52 -8.38 13.96
N GLY A 197 -11.60 -8.87 12.72
CA GLY A 197 -12.11 -8.11 11.58
C GLY A 197 -13.55 -7.65 11.79
N GLU A 198 -14.44 -8.54 12.28
CA GLU A 198 -15.82 -8.17 12.64
C GLU A 198 -15.87 -7.07 13.72
N GLN A 199 -15.04 -7.20 14.76
CA GLN A 199 -14.96 -6.21 15.84
C GLN A 199 -14.47 -4.86 15.33
N THR A 200 -13.41 -4.86 14.50
CA THR A 200 -12.87 -3.63 13.92
C THR A 200 -13.91 -2.93 13.05
N ALA A 201 -14.61 -3.67 12.19
CA ALA A 201 -15.66 -3.11 11.34
C ALA A 201 -16.80 -2.49 12.16
N LEU A 202 -17.24 -3.16 13.25
CA LEU A 202 -18.24 -2.60 14.16
C LEU A 202 -17.75 -1.31 14.81
N ILE A 203 -16.50 -1.29 15.30
CA ILE A 203 -15.92 -0.10 15.94
C ILE A 203 -15.85 1.06 14.96
N GLU A 204 -15.35 0.84 13.74
CA GLU A 204 -15.25 1.88 12.71
C GLU A 204 -16.63 2.43 12.35
N GLU A 205 -17.62 1.55 12.13
CA GLU A 205 -19.01 1.94 11.85
C GLU A 205 -19.60 2.79 12.97
N MET A 206 -19.44 2.36 14.22
CA MET A 206 -20.04 3.03 15.37
C MET A 206 -19.34 4.34 15.74
N ILE A 207 -18.01 4.41 15.66
CA ILE A 207 -17.24 5.66 15.90
C ILE A 207 -17.59 6.68 14.80
N GLY A 208 -17.61 6.26 13.54
CA GLY A 208 -17.97 7.13 12.42
C GLY A 208 -19.39 7.71 12.54
N ASN A 209 -20.32 6.94 13.13
CA ASN A 209 -21.72 7.30 13.29
C ASN A 209 -22.13 7.58 14.75
N GLN A 210 -21.19 7.89 15.66
CA GLN A 210 -21.47 8.06 17.09
C GLN A 210 -22.60 9.05 17.39
N LYS A 211 -22.68 10.14 16.61
CA LYS A 211 -23.77 11.13 16.76
C LYS A 211 -25.14 10.52 16.46
N VAL A 212 -25.22 9.60 15.50
CA VAL A 212 -26.47 8.91 15.12
C VAL A 212 -26.83 7.91 16.22
N VAL A 213 -25.87 7.11 16.70
CA VAL A 213 -26.08 6.16 17.80
C VAL A 213 -26.67 6.86 19.02
N GLN A 214 -26.07 7.99 19.43
CA GLN A 214 -26.57 8.79 20.56
C GLN A 214 -27.93 9.43 20.28
N ALA A 215 -28.14 9.96 19.07
CA ALA A 215 -29.42 10.61 18.72
C ALA A 215 -30.61 9.63 18.76
N PHE A 216 -30.37 8.33 18.50
CA PHE A 216 -31.40 7.29 18.51
C PHE A 216 -31.38 6.42 19.78
N GLY A 217 -30.49 6.71 20.75
CA GLY A 217 -30.40 5.99 22.04
C GLY A 217 -30.05 4.50 21.88
N GLN A 218 -29.20 4.18 20.90
CA GLN A 218 -28.83 2.79 20.55
C GLN A 218 -27.56 2.31 21.25
N GLU A 219 -27.02 3.06 22.22
CA GLU A 219 -25.74 2.75 22.88
C GLU A 219 -25.75 1.37 23.54
N LYS A 220 -26.88 0.97 24.12
CA LYS A 220 -26.99 -0.33 24.78
C LYS A 220 -26.96 -1.47 23.78
N GLU A 221 -27.72 -1.39 22.68
CA GLU A 221 -27.76 -2.43 21.65
C GLU A 221 -26.39 -2.60 20.97
N VAL A 222 -25.70 -1.48 20.68
CA VAL A 222 -24.34 -1.49 20.16
C VAL A 222 -23.36 -2.11 21.16
N GLY A 223 -23.50 -1.80 22.46
CA GLY A 223 -22.71 -2.40 23.54
C GLY A 223 -22.91 -3.91 23.62
N ASP A 224 -24.16 -4.37 23.63
CA ASP A 224 -24.49 -5.82 23.69
C ASP A 224 -23.92 -6.57 22.47
N ARG A 225 -24.00 -5.98 21.27
CA ARG A 225 -23.40 -6.55 20.04
C ARG A 225 -21.86 -6.60 20.11
N PHE A 226 -21.25 -5.54 20.64
CA PHE A 226 -19.81 -5.49 20.85
C PHE A 226 -19.35 -6.58 21.83
N ASP A 227 -20.05 -6.75 22.94
CA ASP A 227 -19.75 -7.74 23.96
C ASP A 227 -19.83 -9.17 23.42
N GLU A 228 -20.85 -9.49 22.59
CA GLU A 228 -20.96 -10.79 21.94
C GLU A 228 -19.75 -11.09 21.04
N ILE A 229 -19.30 -10.13 20.22
CA ILE A 229 -18.14 -10.31 19.36
C ILE A 229 -16.87 -10.42 20.22
N ASN A 230 -16.74 -9.59 21.25
CA ASN A 230 -15.59 -9.54 22.14
C ASN A 230 -15.42 -10.84 22.94
N ASP A 231 -16.51 -11.44 23.39
CA ASP A 231 -16.51 -12.74 24.07
C ASP A 231 -16.05 -13.86 23.14
N ARG A 232 -16.53 -13.88 21.89
CA ARG A 232 -16.03 -14.83 20.87
C ARG A 232 -14.54 -14.62 20.60
N LEU A 233 -14.11 -13.37 20.44
CA LEU A 233 -12.70 -13.02 20.23
C LEU A 233 -11.82 -13.45 21.41
N SER A 234 -12.28 -13.18 22.63
CA SER A 234 -11.59 -13.60 23.88
C SER A 234 -11.39 -15.12 23.93
N LYS A 235 -12.45 -15.89 23.61
CA LYS A 235 -12.39 -17.36 23.57
C LYS A 235 -11.39 -17.87 22.54
N TYR A 236 -11.42 -17.35 21.30
CA TYR A 236 -10.48 -17.76 20.25
C TYR A 236 -9.05 -17.31 20.56
N SER A 237 -8.88 -16.13 21.13
CA SER A 237 -7.57 -15.62 21.58
C SER A 237 -6.97 -16.49 22.67
N LEU A 238 -7.76 -16.86 23.68
CA LEU A 238 -7.34 -17.76 24.77
C LEU A 238 -6.92 -19.13 24.22
N GLN A 239 -7.74 -19.72 23.35
CA GLN A 239 -7.43 -21.02 22.76
C GLN A 239 -6.21 -20.96 21.82
N GLY A 240 -6.10 -19.92 20.99
CA GLY A 240 -4.94 -19.70 20.12
C GLY A 240 -3.65 -19.56 20.91
N THR A 241 -3.68 -18.73 21.95
CA THR A 241 -2.53 -18.52 22.86
C THR A 241 -2.18 -19.82 23.61
N PHE A 242 -3.17 -20.57 24.10
CA PHE A 242 -2.95 -21.84 24.80
C PHE A 242 -2.24 -22.86 23.88
N PHE A 243 -2.76 -23.11 22.66
CA PHE A 243 -2.12 -24.04 21.73
C PHE A 243 -0.75 -23.56 21.28
N SER A 244 -0.58 -22.26 21.03
CA SER A 244 0.72 -21.68 20.70
C SER A 244 1.74 -21.87 21.83
N SER A 245 1.32 -21.63 23.08
CA SER A 245 2.18 -21.75 24.27
C SER A 245 2.60 -23.19 24.55
N ILE A 246 1.76 -24.17 24.24
CA ILE A 246 2.06 -25.60 24.43
C ILE A 246 3.11 -26.11 23.42
N THR A 247 3.29 -25.45 22.27
CA THR A 247 4.24 -25.87 21.23
C THR A 247 5.66 -26.02 21.76
N ASN A 248 6.18 -24.98 22.43
CA ASN A 248 7.54 -25.00 22.97
C ASN A 248 7.76 -26.05 24.08
N PRO A 249 6.91 -26.18 25.11
CA PRO A 249 7.06 -27.25 26.09
C PRO A 249 6.99 -28.66 25.50
N SER A 250 6.05 -28.88 24.56
CA SER A 250 5.89 -30.19 23.93
C SER A 250 7.09 -30.60 23.09
N THR A 251 7.60 -29.69 22.26
CA THR A 251 8.80 -29.93 21.46
C THR A 251 10.05 -30.09 22.34
N ARG A 252 10.17 -29.31 23.42
CA ARG A 252 11.27 -29.48 24.41
C ARG A 252 11.18 -30.84 25.11
N PHE A 253 9.98 -31.30 25.46
CA PHE A 253 9.81 -32.61 26.05
C PHE A 253 10.25 -33.75 25.11
N VAL A 254 9.83 -33.68 23.82
CA VAL A 254 10.28 -34.70 22.83
C VAL A 254 11.80 -34.61 22.62
N ASN A 255 12.36 -33.39 22.54
CA ASN A 255 13.81 -33.22 22.41
C ASN A 255 14.56 -33.76 23.64
N ALA A 256 14.01 -33.60 24.85
CA ALA A 256 14.57 -34.21 26.05
C ALA A 256 14.53 -35.74 26.01
N LEU A 257 13.49 -36.37 25.42
CA LEU A 257 13.45 -37.80 25.19
C LEU A 257 14.51 -38.26 24.19
N VAL A 258 14.69 -37.50 23.09
CA VAL A 258 15.78 -37.77 22.12
C VAL A 258 17.13 -37.68 22.81
N TYR A 259 17.35 -36.61 23.58
CA TYR A 259 18.58 -36.41 24.35
C TYR A 259 18.83 -37.51 25.35
N ALA A 260 17.81 -37.97 26.10
CA ALA A 260 17.91 -39.07 27.04
C ALA A 260 18.21 -40.39 26.31
N ALA A 261 17.57 -40.66 25.18
CA ALA A 261 17.85 -41.84 24.37
C ALA A 261 19.31 -41.87 23.88
N VAL A 262 19.81 -40.72 23.35
CA VAL A 262 21.21 -40.57 22.96
C VAL A 262 22.15 -40.79 24.15
N GLY A 263 21.79 -40.28 25.33
CA GLY A 263 22.54 -40.51 26.58
C GLY A 263 22.64 -41.97 26.96
N VAL A 264 21.50 -42.70 26.97
CA VAL A 264 21.44 -44.12 27.33
C VAL A 264 22.19 -44.98 26.31
N PHE A 265 21.86 -44.83 25.03
CA PHE A 265 22.53 -45.62 23.98
C PHE A 265 24.02 -45.29 23.88
N GLY A 266 24.37 -43.99 23.94
CA GLY A 266 25.75 -43.54 23.89
C GLY A 266 26.57 -44.00 25.10
N ALA A 267 25.99 -43.99 26.32
CA ALA A 267 26.64 -44.56 27.51
C ALA A 267 26.90 -46.07 27.36
N PHE A 268 25.90 -46.80 26.80
CA PHE A 268 26.07 -48.24 26.52
C PHE A 268 27.23 -48.51 25.55
N PHE A 269 27.31 -47.72 24.46
CA PHE A 269 28.42 -47.79 23.50
C PHE A 269 29.76 -47.37 24.12
N ALA A 270 29.78 -46.39 25.00
CA ALA A 270 30.98 -45.93 25.70
C ALA A 270 31.52 -47.03 26.66
N ILE A 271 30.62 -47.69 27.40
CA ILE A 271 31.01 -48.83 28.31
C ILE A 271 31.62 -49.99 27.51
N GLN A 272 31.13 -50.22 26.29
CA GLN A 272 31.68 -51.23 25.38
C GLN A 272 32.96 -50.82 24.69
N GLY A 273 33.46 -49.59 24.93
CA GLY A 273 34.68 -49.07 24.30
C GLY A 273 34.50 -48.59 22.84
N GLY A 274 33.26 -48.51 22.36
CA GLY A 274 32.94 -48.07 20.99
C GLY A 274 33.06 -46.58 20.76
N ILE A 275 32.89 -45.75 21.80
CA ILE A 275 33.09 -44.28 21.78
C ILE A 275 33.73 -43.81 23.08
N SER A 276 34.38 -42.61 23.06
CA SER A 276 34.90 -41.98 24.27
C SER A 276 33.80 -41.22 25.02
N VAL A 277 34.06 -40.81 26.27
CA VAL A 277 33.15 -39.96 27.08
C VAL A 277 33.02 -38.59 26.43
N GLY A 278 34.10 -38.07 25.87
CA GLY A 278 34.09 -36.80 25.11
C GLY A 278 33.26 -36.91 23.83
N GLN A 279 33.34 -38.00 23.10
CA GLN A 279 32.49 -38.27 21.94
C GLN A 279 31.03 -38.35 22.31
N LEU A 280 30.66 -38.94 23.46
CA LEU A 280 29.28 -38.91 23.97
C LEU A 280 28.81 -37.50 24.27
N SER A 281 29.65 -36.69 24.93
CA SER A 281 29.34 -35.27 25.18
C SER A 281 29.10 -34.47 23.89
N CYS A 282 29.92 -34.75 22.87
CA CYS A 282 29.77 -34.19 21.52
C CYS A 282 28.41 -34.56 20.91
N PHE A 283 28.01 -35.83 20.97
CA PHE A 283 26.73 -36.31 20.46
C PHE A 283 25.53 -35.68 21.16
N LEU A 284 25.59 -35.52 22.47
CA LEU A 284 24.53 -34.84 23.23
C LEU A 284 24.35 -33.37 22.77
N SER A 285 25.46 -32.68 22.46
CA SER A 285 25.44 -31.35 21.90
C SER A 285 24.84 -31.34 20.49
N TYR A 286 25.20 -32.29 19.65
CA TYR A 286 24.64 -32.41 18.29
C TYR A 286 23.16 -32.76 18.29
N ALA A 287 22.69 -33.62 19.19
CA ALA A 287 21.27 -33.93 19.32
C ALA A 287 20.42 -32.66 19.55
N ASN A 288 20.91 -31.75 20.40
CA ASN A 288 20.27 -30.44 20.60
C ASN A 288 20.35 -29.54 19.37
N GLN A 289 21.51 -29.45 18.71
CA GLN A 289 21.70 -28.60 17.54
C GLN A 289 20.93 -29.11 16.31
N TYR A 290 20.73 -30.43 16.18
CA TYR A 290 19.97 -31.04 15.09
C TYR A 290 18.46 -30.75 15.21
N THR A 291 17.91 -30.80 16.42
CA THR A 291 16.47 -30.66 16.64
C THR A 291 15.98 -29.21 16.66
N LYS A 292 16.83 -28.24 17.02
CA LYS A 292 16.48 -26.84 17.13
C LYS A 292 15.95 -26.22 15.83
N PRO A 293 16.61 -26.35 14.66
CA PRO A 293 16.17 -25.74 13.41
C PRO A 293 14.78 -26.25 12.93
N PHE A 294 14.37 -27.47 13.25
CA PHE A 294 13.05 -27.98 12.86
C PHE A 294 11.92 -27.18 13.48
N ASN A 295 12.10 -26.70 14.72
CA ASN A 295 11.11 -25.87 15.40
C ASN A 295 11.06 -24.45 14.79
N GLU A 296 12.22 -23.90 14.42
CA GLU A 296 12.35 -22.56 13.82
C GLU A 296 11.82 -22.53 12.39
N ILE A 297 12.14 -23.53 11.56
CA ILE A 297 11.72 -23.61 10.15
C ILE A 297 10.18 -23.57 10.01
N SER A 298 9.44 -24.22 10.91
CA SER A 298 7.97 -24.23 10.84
C SER A 298 7.37 -22.82 10.91
N GLY A 299 7.88 -21.96 11.79
CA GLY A 299 7.48 -20.55 11.88
C GLY A 299 7.90 -19.74 10.65
N VAL A 300 9.13 -19.93 10.20
CA VAL A 300 9.69 -19.23 9.02
C VAL A 300 8.92 -19.55 7.75
N VAL A 301 8.49 -20.80 7.55
CA VAL A 301 7.70 -21.18 6.37
C VAL A 301 6.38 -20.41 6.31
N THR A 302 5.71 -20.23 7.45
CA THR A 302 4.47 -19.43 7.51
C THR A 302 4.73 -17.96 7.17
N GLU A 303 5.75 -17.36 7.78
CA GLU A 303 6.13 -15.96 7.50
C GLU A 303 6.56 -15.77 6.05
N LEU A 304 7.29 -16.72 5.48
CA LEU A 304 7.68 -16.67 4.08
C LEU A 304 6.46 -16.79 3.13
N GLN A 305 5.47 -17.60 3.47
CA GLN A 305 4.21 -17.69 2.71
C GLN A 305 3.45 -16.34 2.75
N ASN A 306 3.36 -15.72 3.93
CA ASN A 306 2.77 -14.40 4.08
C ASN A 306 3.53 -13.34 3.27
N ALA A 307 4.86 -13.35 3.36
CA ALA A 307 5.72 -12.46 2.60
C ALA A 307 5.54 -12.60 1.09
N ILE A 308 5.45 -13.84 0.58
CA ILE A 308 5.19 -14.09 -0.85
C ILE A 308 3.81 -13.59 -1.26
N ALA A 309 2.79 -13.75 -0.41
CA ALA A 309 1.46 -13.23 -0.68
C ALA A 309 1.44 -11.69 -0.73
N CYS A 310 2.13 -11.03 0.22
CA CYS A 310 2.31 -9.58 0.23
C CYS A 310 3.08 -9.09 -1.00
N ALA A 311 4.20 -9.71 -1.34
CA ALA A 311 4.95 -9.41 -2.56
C ALA A 311 4.06 -9.57 -3.81
N GLY A 312 3.20 -10.60 -3.85
CA GLY A 312 2.25 -10.82 -4.93
C GLY A 312 1.33 -9.62 -5.15
N ARG A 313 0.76 -9.06 -4.07
CA ARG A 313 -0.13 -7.88 -4.16
C ARG A 313 0.60 -6.60 -4.62
N VAL A 314 1.85 -6.41 -4.17
CA VAL A 314 2.66 -5.28 -4.64
C VAL A 314 3.05 -5.44 -6.11
N LEU A 315 3.44 -6.65 -6.52
CA LEU A 315 3.80 -6.93 -7.91
C LEU A 315 2.59 -6.88 -8.85
N GLU A 316 1.38 -7.21 -8.40
CA GLU A 316 0.14 -6.99 -9.15
C GLU A 316 -0.07 -5.51 -9.45
N LEU A 317 0.18 -4.62 -8.47
CA LEU A 317 0.13 -3.18 -8.68
C LEU A 317 1.18 -2.72 -9.70
N ILE A 318 2.41 -3.22 -9.63
CA ILE A 318 3.49 -2.87 -10.57
C ILE A 318 3.17 -3.31 -12.00
N GLU A 319 2.48 -4.43 -12.16
CA GLU A 319 2.14 -5.01 -13.47
C GLU A 319 0.82 -4.55 -14.04
N GLU A 320 0.06 -3.77 -13.26
CA GLU A 320 -1.20 -3.23 -13.76
C GLU A 320 -0.97 -2.46 -15.08
N THR A 321 -1.96 -2.49 -15.94
CA THR A 321 -1.86 -1.81 -17.23
C THR A 321 -1.75 -0.30 -17.04
N PRO A 322 -0.67 0.36 -17.49
CA PRO A 322 -0.57 1.81 -17.41
C PRO A 322 -1.64 2.49 -18.27
N GLU A 323 -1.89 3.78 -17.99
CA GLU A 323 -2.70 4.60 -18.90
C GLU A 323 -2.17 4.48 -20.33
N ILE A 324 -3.07 4.33 -21.29
CA ILE A 324 -2.69 4.26 -22.71
C ILE A 324 -1.83 5.48 -23.03
N PRO A 325 -0.57 5.33 -23.46
CA PRO A 325 0.28 6.47 -23.76
C PRO A 325 -0.34 7.30 -24.90
N ASP A 326 0.05 8.56 -24.97
CA ASP A 326 -0.32 9.37 -26.11
C ASP A 326 0.26 8.76 -27.41
N SER A 327 -0.47 8.87 -28.52
CA SER A 327 -0.01 8.35 -29.81
C SER A 327 1.36 8.94 -30.17
N GLU A 328 2.22 8.15 -30.82
CA GLU A 328 3.52 8.67 -31.32
C GLU A 328 3.34 9.86 -32.28
N ASP A 329 2.20 9.93 -32.98
CA ASP A 329 1.83 11.02 -33.88
C ASP A 329 1.00 12.11 -33.16
N ALA A 330 0.89 12.07 -31.83
CA ALA A 330 0.14 13.07 -31.09
C ALA A 330 0.79 14.44 -31.22
N ILE A 331 -0.01 15.44 -31.58
CA ILE A 331 0.43 16.81 -31.76
C ILE A 331 0.18 17.63 -30.50
N GLU A 332 0.96 18.66 -30.29
CA GLU A 332 0.66 19.67 -29.27
C GLU A 332 -0.54 20.54 -29.72
N LEU A 333 -1.51 20.72 -28.82
CA LEU A 333 -2.71 21.50 -29.12
C LEU A 333 -2.40 22.99 -29.31
N GLY A 334 -1.33 23.48 -28.66
CA GLY A 334 -1.06 24.92 -28.59
C GLY A 334 -2.13 25.62 -27.75
N LYS A 335 -2.33 26.92 -27.98
CA LYS A 335 -3.41 27.67 -27.31
C LYS A 335 -4.72 27.44 -28.06
N ALA A 336 -5.68 26.82 -27.39
CA ALA A 336 -7.00 26.54 -27.96
C ALA A 336 -7.80 27.84 -28.16
N ASP A 337 -8.65 27.86 -29.19
CA ASP A 337 -9.60 28.94 -29.44
C ASP A 337 -10.84 28.88 -28.55
N GLY A 338 -11.06 27.74 -27.89
CA GLY A 338 -12.20 27.49 -27.02
C GLY A 338 -13.41 26.83 -27.71
N LYS A 339 -13.30 26.45 -28.99
CA LYS A 339 -14.33 25.65 -29.67
C LYS A 339 -14.26 24.21 -29.22
N VAL A 340 -15.40 23.65 -28.79
CA VAL A 340 -15.53 22.25 -28.38
C VAL A 340 -16.68 21.58 -29.14
N GLU A 341 -16.39 20.42 -29.73
CA GLU A 341 -17.37 19.63 -30.49
C GLU A 341 -17.37 18.19 -29.96
N ILE A 342 -18.53 17.68 -29.66
CA ILE A 342 -18.77 16.30 -29.23
C ILE A 342 -19.68 15.65 -30.24
N GLU A 343 -19.19 14.59 -30.90
CA GLU A 343 -19.86 13.95 -32.02
C GLU A 343 -20.19 12.50 -31.69
N ASP A 344 -21.46 12.20 -31.52
CA ASP A 344 -22.05 10.87 -31.30
C ASP A 344 -21.28 10.02 -30.26
N VAL A 345 -21.00 10.63 -29.10
CA VAL A 345 -20.19 10.01 -28.07
C VAL A 345 -21.00 8.99 -27.26
N TYR A 346 -20.39 7.82 -27.08
CA TYR A 346 -20.81 6.78 -26.15
C TYR A 346 -19.74 6.57 -25.10
N PHE A 347 -20.16 6.44 -23.85
CA PHE A 347 -19.24 6.13 -22.76
C PHE A 347 -19.93 5.39 -21.60
N SER A 348 -19.21 4.43 -21.04
CA SER A 348 -19.56 3.76 -19.79
C SER A 348 -18.29 3.39 -19.02
N TYR A 349 -18.35 3.41 -17.70
CA TYR A 349 -17.25 2.95 -16.85
C TYR A 349 -17.11 1.43 -16.86
N GLU A 350 -18.24 0.72 -16.99
CA GLU A 350 -18.30 -0.73 -17.08
C GLU A 350 -18.94 -1.15 -18.42
N PRO A 351 -18.50 -2.25 -19.04
CA PRO A 351 -18.98 -2.69 -20.36
C PRO A 351 -20.49 -2.91 -20.46
N ASN A 352 -21.15 -3.27 -19.35
CA ASN A 352 -22.57 -3.58 -19.31
C ASN A 352 -23.43 -2.40 -18.82
N GLN A 353 -22.84 -1.26 -18.47
CA GLN A 353 -23.52 -0.07 -18.00
C GLN A 353 -23.82 0.85 -19.20
N LYS A 354 -25.03 1.39 -19.26
CA LYS A 354 -25.38 2.48 -20.18
C LYS A 354 -25.34 3.77 -19.42
N LEU A 355 -24.34 4.62 -19.68
CA LEU A 355 -24.20 5.88 -18.96
C LEU A 355 -24.33 7.10 -19.88
N ILE A 356 -23.57 7.14 -20.98
CA ILE A 356 -23.67 8.19 -22.01
C ILE A 356 -23.95 7.51 -23.35
N GLU A 357 -25.02 7.91 -24.03
CA GLU A 357 -25.41 7.39 -25.34
C GLU A 357 -25.81 8.53 -26.28
N HIS A 358 -25.30 8.48 -27.52
CA HIS A 358 -25.61 9.45 -28.58
C HIS A 358 -25.44 10.92 -28.15
N PHE A 359 -24.36 11.22 -27.41
CA PHE A 359 -24.13 12.55 -26.88
C PHE A 359 -23.53 13.47 -27.94
N ASN A 360 -24.24 14.52 -28.30
CA ASN A 360 -23.83 15.52 -29.29
C ASN A 360 -23.88 16.93 -28.68
N LEU A 361 -22.81 17.71 -28.88
CA LEU A 361 -22.72 19.08 -28.37
C LEU A 361 -21.78 19.91 -29.24
N GLN A 362 -22.17 21.15 -29.52
CA GLN A 362 -21.31 22.15 -30.14
C GLN A 362 -21.26 23.39 -29.29
N VAL A 363 -20.03 23.79 -28.89
CA VAL A 363 -19.76 24.96 -28.07
C VAL A 363 -18.86 25.90 -28.85
N LYS A 364 -19.30 27.16 -28.98
CA LYS A 364 -18.54 28.22 -29.64
C LYS A 364 -17.53 28.84 -28.67
N PRO A 365 -16.42 29.44 -29.17
CA PRO A 365 -15.49 30.17 -28.33
C PRO A 365 -16.18 31.21 -27.45
N GLY A 366 -15.80 31.23 -26.18
CA GLY A 366 -16.31 32.18 -25.19
C GLY A 366 -17.70 31.88 -24.62
N GLN A 367 -18.39 30.81 -25.04
CA GLN A 367 -19.70 30.44 -24.50
C GLN A 367 -19.60 29.88 -23.08
N ARG A 368 -20.62 30.20 -22.28
CA ARG A 368 -20.87 29.62 -20.95
C ARG A 368 -21.88 28.49 -21.07
N VAL A 369 -21.49 27.29 -20.75
CA VAL A 369 -22.31 26.08 -20.84
C VAL A 369 -22.63 25.61 -19.41
N ALA A 370 -23.89 25.73 -19.01
CA ALA A 370 -24.37 25.19 -17.73
C ALA A 370 -24.86 23.76 -17.92
N ILE A 371 -24.37 22.85 -17.09
CA ILE A 371 -24.76 21.43 -17.07
C ILE A 371 -25.67 21.23 -15.88
N VAL A 372 -26.94 20.89 -16.13
CA VAL A 372 -27.96 20.70 -15.11
C VAL A 372 -28.60 19.31 -15.21
N GLY A 373 -29.02 18.77 -14.10
CA GLY A 373 -29.69 17.46 -14.04
C GLY A 373 -29.58 16.82 -12.67
N PRO A 374 -30.34 15.76 -12.41
CA PRO A 374 -30.33 15.05 -11.13
C PRO A 374 -28.95 14.44 -10.83
N THR A 375 -28.72 14.07 -9.57
CA THR A 375 -27.50 13.36 -9.17
C THR A 375 -27.39 12.04 -9.93
N GLY A 376 -26.18 11.69 -10.41
CA GLY A 376 -25.95 10.45 -11.17
C GLY A 376 -26.29 10.52 -12.66
N CYS A 377 -26.76 11.67 -13.21
CA CYS A 377 -27.08 11.78 -14.64
C CYS A 377 -25.87 11.90 -15.58
N GLY A 378 -24.62 11.90 -15.07
CA GLY A 378 -23.41 11.92 -15.90
C GLY A 378 -22.68 13.27 -16.00
N LYS A 379 -23.00 14.28 -15.18
CA LYS A 379 -22.33 15.61 -15.19
C LYS A 379 -20.82 15.53 -15.00
N THR A 380 -20.37 14.86 -13.94
CA THR A 380 -18.95 14.65 -13.64
C THR A 380 -18.27 13.78 -14.72
N THR A 381 -19.02 12.82 -15.28
CA THR A 381 -18.51 12.00 -16.38
C THR A 381 -18.17 12.83 -17.61
N LEU A 382 -19.02 13.81 -17.96
CA LEU A 382 -18.74 14.72 -19.08
C LEU A 382 -17.45 15.53 -18.82
N ILE A 383 -17.25 16.03 -17.59
CA ILE A 383 -16.01 16.70 -17.21
C ILE A 383 -14.79 15.78 -17.38
N ASN A 384 -14.89 14.54 -16.89
CA ASN A 384 -13.83 13.55 -17.01
C ASN A 384 -13.45 13.25 -18.46
N LEU A 385 -14.44 13.24 -19.36
CA LEU A 385 -14.22 13.05 -20.79
C LEU A 385 -13.58 14.27 -21.46
N LEU A 386 -13.99 15.50 -21.10
CA LEU A 386 -13.40 16.74 -21.62
C LEU A 386 -11.91 16.87 -21.23
N MET A 387 -11.55 16.47 -19.99
CA MET A 387 -10.17 16.44 -19.49
C MET A 387 -9.37 15.21 -19.98
N ARG A 388 -10.02 14.32 -20.72
CA ARG A 388 -9.44 13.05 -21.14
C ARG A 388 -8.82 12.27 -19.96
N PHE A 389 -9.55 12.24 -18.82
CA PHE A 389 -9.26 11.29 -17.74
C PHE A 389 -9.73 9.88 -18.10
N TYR A 390 -10.69 9.80 -19.03
CA TYR A 390 -11.19 8.60 -19.66
C TYR A 390 -11.33 8.85 -21.16
N ASP A 391 -11.01 7.84 -21.97
CA ASP A 391 -11.26 7.88 -23.41
C ASP A 391 -12.68 7.39 -23.71
N VAL A 392 -13.33 7.95 -24.71
CA VAL A 392 -14.69 7.56 -25.12
C VAL A 392 -14.72 6.16 -25.74
N ASN A 393 -15.81 5.40 -25.52
CA ASN A 393 -15.98 4.09 -26.11
C ASN A 393 -16.19 4.18 -27.65
N SER A 394 -16.97 5.18 -28.09
CA SER A 394 -17.13 5.51 -29.52
C SER A 394 -17.50 6.98 -29.70
N GLY A 395 -17.46 7.49 -30.92
CA GLY A 395 -17.61 8.90 -31.23
C GLY A 395 -16.30 9.67 -31.10
N ALA A 396 -16.36 10.99 -31.05
CA ALA A 396 -15.20 11.86 -30.93
C ALA A 396 -15.50 13.12 -30.10
N ILE A 397 -14.50 13.56 -29.34
CA ILE A 397 -14.48 14.88 -28.70
C ILE A 397 -13.36 15.68 -29.38
N LYS A 398 -13.69 16.86 -29.88
CA LYS A 398 -12.75 17.74 -30.57
C LYS A 398 -12.62 19.07 -29.81
N VAL A 399 -11.40 19.55 -29.70
CA VAL A 399 -11.06 20.89 -29.18
C VAL A 399 -10.29 21.62 -30.27
N SER A 400 -10.75 22.81 -30.66
CA SER A 400 -10.19 23.56 -31.79
C SER A 400 -10.05 22.69 -33.04
N GLU A 401 -11.13 21.94 -33.38
CA GLU A 401 -11.25 21.02 -34.52
C GLU A 401 -10.35 19.77 -34.48
N LYS A 402 -9.55 19.58 -33.43
CA LYS A 402 -8.66 18.42 -33.25
C LYS A 402 -9.28 17.40 -32.29
N ASP A 403 -9.31 16.14 -32.68
CA ASP A 403 -9.73 15.04 -31.80
C ASP A 403 -8.75 14.98 -30.59
N ILE A 404 -9.29 14.98 -29.37
CA ILE A 404 -8.50 14.98 -28.13
C ILE A 404 -7.61 13.73 -28.00
N ARG A 405 -7.94 12.63 -28.69
CA ARG A 405 -7.12 11.41 -28.72
C ARG A 405 -5.85 11.55 -29.57
N LYS A 406 -5.82 12.55 -30.48
CA LYS A 406 -4.68 12.85 -31.38
C LYS A 406 -3.80 13.99 -30.88
N VAL A 407 -4.10 14.54 -29.71
CA VAL A 407 -3.26 15.56 -29.06
C VAL A 407 -2.66 14.99 -27.78
N THR A 408 -1.53 15.56 -27.32
CA THR A 408 -0.94 15.16 -26.07
C THR A 408 -1.84 15.58 -24.90
N ARG A 409 -2.01 14.71 -23.88
CA ARG A 409 -2.83 15.01 -22.69
C ARG A 409 -2.34 16.26 -21.98
N GLU A 410 -1.03 16.44 -21.89
CA GLU A 410 -0.41 17.61 -21.28
C GLU A 410 -0.87 18.90 -21.96
N SER A 411 -0.75 19.00 -23.29
CA SER A 411 -1.17 20.18 -24.03
C SER A 411 -2.68 20.39 -24.01
N LEU A 412 -3.48 19.33 -23.97
CA LEU A 412 -4.94 19.42 -23.81
C LEU A 412 -5.28 20.00 -22.44
N ARG A 413 -4.74 19.42 -21.36
CA ARG A 413 -5.03 19.79 -19.97
C ARG A 413 -4.51 21.19 -19.64
N ALA A 414 -3.40 21.64 -20.24
CA ALA A 414 -2.89 23.00 -20.11
C ALA A 414 -3.85 24.08 -20.65
N ASN A 415 -4.78 23.69 -21.53
CA ASN A 415 -5.81 24.59 -22.07
C ASN A 415 -7.08 24.66 -21.18
N TYR A 416 -7.17 23.87 -20.11
CA TYR A 416 -8.28 23.87 -19.17
C TYR A 416 -7.87 24.36 -17.79
N GLY A 417 -8.64 25.26 -17.20
CA GLY A 417 -8.58 25.60 -15.77
C GLY A 417 -9.72 24.91 -15.05
N MET A 418 -9.42 24.15 -14.03
CA MET A 418 -10.40 23.33 -13.31
C MET A 418 -10.51 23.75 -11.85
N VAL A 419 -11.73 24.06 -11.43
CA VAL A 419 -12.09 24.25 -10.02
C VAL A 419 -13.13 23.22 -9.65
N LEU A 420 -12.73 22.27 -8.82
CA LEU A 420 -13.59 21.16 -8.36
C LEU A 420 -14.38 21.54 -7.11
N GLN A 421 -15.41 20.75 -6.84
CA GLN A 421 -16.16 20.78 -5.58
C GLN A 421 -15.27 20.48 -4.38
N GLU A 422 -14.46 19.43 -4.49
CA GLU A 422 -13.47 19.10 -3.48
C GLU A 422 -12.21 19.93 -3.68
N THR A 423 -11.91 20.78 -2.71
CA THR A 423 -10.75 21.65 -2.74
C THR A 423 -9.53 20.94 -2.16
N TRP A 424 -8.54 20.64 -3.00
CA TRP A 424 -7.29 20.05 -2.55
C TRP A 424 -6.16 21.10 -2.46
N LEU A 425 -5.48 21.12 -1.30
CA LEU A 425 -4.31 21.93 -1.04
C LEU A 425 -3.18 21.05 -0.50
N LYS A 426 -1.98 21.17 -1.08
CA LYS A 426 -0.81 20.44 -0.58
C LYS A 426 -0.29 21.07 0.71
N GLN A 427 0.33 20.27 1.55
CA GLN A 427 1.11 20.78 2.68
C GLN A 427 2.23 21.67 2.15
N GLY A 428 2.33 22.91 2.66
CA GLY A 428 3.29 23.91 2.22
C GLY A 428 2.77 25.32 2.43
N THR A 429 3.44 26.32 1.87
CA THR A 429 3.02 27.72 1.98
C THR A 429 1.80 28.02 1.07
N ILE A 430 1.07 29.06 1.39
CA ILE A 430 -0.02 29.58 0.53
C ILE A 430 0.53 29.94 -0.85
N ARG A 431 1.72 30.56 -0.92
CA ARG A 431 2.38 30.88 -2.19
C ARG A 431 2.63 29.64 -3.03
N GLU A 432 3.22 28.59 -2.46
CA GLU A 432 3.47 27.32 -3.16
C GLU A 432 2.18 26.67 -3.68
N ASN A 433 1.08 26.80 -2.97
CA ASN A 433 -0.21 26.32 -3.41
C ASN A 433 -0.79 27.13 -4.57
N ILE A 434 -0.56 28.46 -4.62
CA ILE A 434 -1.04 29.32 -5.70
C ILE A 434 -0.21 29.08 -6.98
N VAL A 435 1.12 29.01 -6.88
CA VAL A 435 2.01 28.87 -8.05
C VAL A 435 2.08 27.46 -8.61
N MET A 436 1.39 26.49 -8.03
CA MET A 436 1.44 25.08 -8.42
C MET A 436 1.19 24.83 -9.92
N GLY A 437 0.39 25.67 -10.58
CA GLY A 437 0.12 25.57 -12.03
C GLY A 437 1.09 26.38 -12.90
N ARG A 438 1.91 27.26 -12.30
CA ARG A 438 2.89 28.13 -12.97
C ARG A 438 3.99 28.56 -11.99
N GLU A 439 5.02 27.72 -11.87
CA GLU A 439 6.09 27.88 -10.86
C GLU A 439 6.97 29.10 -11.06
N ASP A 440 7.07 29.61 -12.31
CA ASP A 440 7.83 30.79 -12.70
C ASP A 440 7.12 32.12 -12.43
N ALA A 441 5.91 32.10 -11.82
CA ALA A 441 5.11 33.28 -11.55
C ALA A 441 5.82 34.24 -10.56
N THR A 442 5.86 35.50 -10.91
CA THR A 442 6.38 36.56 -10.05
C THR A 442 5.44 36.87 -8.89
N ASP A 443 5.96 37.46 -7.81
CA ASP A 443 5.14 37.84 -6.65
C ASP A 443 4.07 38.88 -7.00
N ASP A 444 4.32 39.73 -7.96
CA ASP A 444 3.32 40.70 -8.44
C ASP A 444 2.17 40.02 -9.18
N GLU A 445 2.44 38.98 -9.97
CA GLU A 445 1.41 38.19 -10.65
C GLU A 445 0.59 37.39 -9.65
N VAL A 446 1.24 36.79 -8.66
CA VAL A 446 0.57 36.06 -7.55
C VAL A 446 -0.34 37.03 -6.79
N LEU A 447 0.15 38.25 -6.48
CA LEU A 447 -0.63 39.27 -5.80
C LEU A 447 -1.82 39.75 -6.66
N ALA A 448 -1.64 39.92 -7.95
CA ALA A 448 -2.70 40.30 -8.89
C ALA A 448 -3.78 39.25 -8.98
N ALA A 449 -3.40 37.98 -9.12
CA ALA A 449 -4.32 36.84 -9.13
C ALA A 449 -5.10 36.73 -7.81
N ALA A 450 -4.41 36.86 -6.65
CA ALA A 450 -5.05 36.80 -5.34
C ALA A 450 -6.00 37.99 -5.07
N LYS A 451 -5.75 39.17 -5.63
CA LYS A 451 -6.69 40.31 -5.58
C LYS A 451 -7.91 40.06 -6.47
N ALA A 452 -7.71 39.55 -7.67
CA ALA A 452 -8.77 39.25 -8.61
C ALA A 452 -9.73 38.14 -8.08
N SER A 453 -9.18 37.12 -7.41
CA SER A 453 -9.96 36.06 -6.74
C SER A 453 -10.56 36.48 -5.40
N HIS A 454 -10.27 37.68 -4.89
CA HIS A 454 -10.60 38.11 -3.52
C HIS A 454 -9.89 37.35 -2.39
N ALA A 455 -8.92 36.49 -2.67
CA ALA A 455 -8.16 35.74 -1.67
C ALA A 455 -7.20 36.66 -0.87
N HIS A 456 -6.61 37.68 -1.48
CA HIS A 456 -5.65 38.59 -0.82
C HIS A 456 -6.16 39.13 0.51
N SER A 457 -7.46 39.43 0.62
CA SER A 457 -8.05 40.04 1.81
C SER A 457 -7.97 39.16 3.06
N PHE A 458 -8.01 37.84 2.93
CA PHE A 458 -7.83 36.93 4.07
C PHE A 458 -6.36 36.53 4.25
N ILE A 459 -5.62 36.31 3.14
CA ILE A 459 -4.18 35.97 3.19
C ILE A 459 -3.40 37.00 4.00
N LYS A 460 -3.65 38.30 3.74
CA LYS A 460 -3.00 39.42 4.46
C LYS A 460 -3.24 39.38 5.99
N ARG A 461 -4.29 38.72 6.46
CA ARG A 461 -4.62 38.63 7.90
C ARG A 461 -3.94 37.46 8.59
N LEU A 462 -3.36 36.55 7.83
CA LEU A 462 -2.62 35.42 8.40
C LEU A 462 -1.26 35.89 8.93
N PRO A 463 -0.72 35.24 9.96
CA PRO A 463 0.50 35.70 10.65
C PRO A 463 1.67 35.95 9.70
N ASN A 464 1.88 35.08 8.70
CA ASN A 464 2.99 35.18 7.74
C ASN A 464 2.49 35.50 6.32
N GLY A 465 1.25 35.96 6.13
CA GLY A 465 0.69 36.25 4.81
C GLY A 465 0.81 35.09 3.82
N TYR A 466 1.44 35.30 2.68
CA TYR A 466 1.65 34.29 1.64
C TYR A 466 2.61 33.17 2.04
N ASP A 467 3.49 33.41 3.00
CA ASP A 467 4.44 32.42 3.53
C ASP A 467 3.85 31.60 4.68
N THR A 468 2.55 31.78 4.98
CA THR A 468 1.86 30.96 5.97
C THR A 468 1.83 29.53 5.50
N VAL A 469 2.40 28.62 6.32
CA VAL A 469 2.38 27.17 6.07
C VAL A 469 1.02 26.63 6.46
N ILE A 470 0.39 25.91 5.53
CA ILE A 470 -0.87 25.19 5.75
C ILE A 470 -0.58 23.68 5.81
N GLY A 471 -1.26 22.99 6.73
CA GLY A 471 -1.18 21.53 6.85
C GLY A 471 -1.93 20.81 5.73
N GLU A 472 -2.01 19.48 5.86
CA GLU A 472 -2.80 18.65 4.94
C GLU A 472 -4.23 19.18 4.81
N ASP A 473 -4.77 19.13 3.59
CA ASP A 473 -6.09 19.63 3.25
C ASP A 473 -6.39 21.07 3.69
N GLY A 474 -5.35 21.90 3.77
CA GLY A 474 -5.48 23.32 4.10
C GLY A 474 -5.67 23.62 5.59
N GLY A 475 -5.54 22.65 6.48
CA GLY A 475 -5.48 22.82 7.94
C GLY A 475 -6.62 23.68 8.50
N SER A 476 -6.29 24.83 9.08
CA SER A 476 -7.25 25.74 9.75
C SER A 476 -8.05 26.65 8.81
N LEU A 477 -7.86 26.55 7.48
CA LEU A 477 -8.61 27.38 6.54
C LEU A 477 -10.07 26.93 6.41
N SER A 478 -11.00 27.88 6.33
CA SER A 478 -12.41 27.55 6.04
C SER A 478 -12.58 27.02 4.60
N ALA A 479 -13.66 26.27 4.35
CA ALA A 479 -13.98 25.75 3.02
C ALA A 479 -13.96 26.83 1.94
N GLY A 480 -14.55 28.01 2.22
CA GLY A 480 -14.53 29.14 1.31
C GLY A 480 -13.13 29.73 1.06
N GLN A 481 -12.25 29.76 2.08
CA GLN A 481 -10.87 30.19 1.92
C GLN A 481 -10.07 29.21 1.04
N LYS A 482 -10.25 27.90 1.25
CA LYS A 482 -9.64 26.87 0.40
C LYS A 482 -10.10 27.01 -1.05
N GLN A 483 -11.39 27.22 -1.28
CA GLN A 483 -11.93 27.41 -2.63
C GLN A 483 -11.37 28.68 -3.30
N LEU A 484 -11.25 29.80 -2.56
CA LEU A 484 -10.62 31.02 -3.08
C LEU A 484 -9.15 30.80 -3.47
N LEU A 485 -8.39 29.98 -2.76
CA LEU A 485 -7.02 29.61 -3.15
C LEU A 485 -6.99 28.76 -4.43
N CYS A 486 -7.89 27.79 -4.58
CA CYS A 486 -8.03 27.01 -5.82
C CYS A 486 -8.39 27.90 -7.02
N ILE A 487 -9.30 28.87 -6.82
CA ILE A 487 -9.63 29.87 -7.84
C ILE A 487 -8.41 30.74 -8.16
N THR A 488 -7.63 31.15 -7.15
CA THR A 488 -6.41 31.97 -7.36
C THR A 488 -5.38 31.22 -8.21
N ARG A 489 -5.23 29.91 -8.00
CA ARG A 489 -4.36 29.03 -8.80
C ARG A 489 -4.76 29.05 -10.28
N VAL A 490 -6.05 28.92 -10.58
CA VAL A 490 -6.55 28.98 -11.95
C VAL A 490 -6.45 30.38 -12.55
N MET A 491 -6.71 31.44 -11.75
CA MET A 491 -6.54 32.84 -12.19
C MET A 491 -5.10 33.21 -12.52
N LEU A 492 -4.12 32.57 -11.90
CA LEU A 492 -2.71 32.78 -12.22
C LEU A 492 -2.35 32.26 -13.61
N CYS A 493 -2.92 31.14 -14.03
CA CYS A 493 -2.68 30.50 -15.33
C CYS A 493 -3.57 31.06 -16.45
N LEU A 494 -4.81 31.41 -16.15
CA LEU A 494 -5.86 31.91 -17.03
C LEU A 494 -5.93 31.17 -18.39
N PRO A 495 -6.20 29.89 -18.44
CA PRO A 495 -6.33 29.15 -19.69
C PRO A 495 -7.58 29.56 -20.47
N PRO A 496 -7.66 29.24 -21.78
CA PRO A 496 -8.79 29.64 -22.64
C PRO A 496 -10.11 28.95 -22.31
N MET A 497 -10.07 27.81 -21.64
CA MET A 497 -11.25 27.05 -21.27
C MET A 497 -11.29 26.78 -19.77
N LEU A 498 -12.48 26.74 -19.20
CA LEU A 498 -12.70 26.55 -17.77
C LEU A 498 -13.71 25.43 -17.50
N ILE A 499 -13.46 24.66 -16.45
CA ILE A 499 -14.38 23.70 -15.85
C ILE A 499 -14.57 24.09 -14.41
N LEU A 500 -15.83 24.42 -14.05
CA LEU A 500 -16.18 24.92 -12.73
C LEU A 500 -17.27 24.03 -12.14
N ASP A 501 -16.98 23.43 -10.99
CA ASP A 501 -17.96 22.65 -10.23
C ASP A 501 -18.41 23.46 -9.02
N GLU A 502 -19.69 23.85 -9.02
CA GLU A 502 -20.28 24.86 -8.14
C GLU A 502 -20.95 24.22 -6.91
N ALA A 503 -20.18 23.60 -6.03
CA ALA A 503 -20.72 23.14 -4.74
C ALA A 503 -20.26 24.01 -3.58
N THR A 504 -21.14 24.91 -3.15
CA THR A 504 -20.88 25.89 -2.08
C THR A 504 -21.81 25.72 -0.87
N SER A 505 -22.39 24.54 -0.68
CA SER A 505 -23.41 24.26 0.35
C SER A 505 -22.95 24.50 1.79
N SER A 506 -21.64 24.63 2.03
CA SER A 506 -21.05 24.80 3.37
C SER A 506 -20.31 26.14 3.55
N ILE A 507 -20.53 27.14 2.70
CA ILE A 507 -19.81 28.40 2.69
C ILE A 507 -20.71 29.53 3.17
N ASP A 508 -20.17 30.45 3.98
CA ASP A 508 -20.90 31.64 4.40
C ASP A 508 -21.24 32.55 3.23
N THR A 509 -22.40 33.23 3.29
CA THR A 509 -22.95 34.05 2.20
C THR A 509 -21.98 35.15 1.70
N ARG A 510 -21.15 35.73 2.59
CA ARG A 510 -20.21 36.79 2.21
C ARG A 510 -19.04 36.26 1.40
N THR A 511 -18.49 35.12 1.81
CA THR A 511 -17.39 34.45 1.07
C THR A 511 -17.93 33.91 -0.24
N GLU A 512 -19.13 33.39 -0.25
CA GLU A 512 -19.82 32.93 -1.43
C GLU A 512 -19.98 34.02 -2.50
N MET A 513 -20.41 35.24 -2.12
CA MET A 513 -20.50 36.36 -3.05
C MET A 513 -19.13 36.73 -3.67
N LYS A 514 -18.03 36.52 -2.94
CA LYS A 514 -16.68 36.72 -3.47
C LYS A 514 -16.30 35.64 -4.48
N ILE A 515 -16.64 34.39 -4.20
CA ILE A 515 -16.42 33.26 -5.11
C ILE A 515 -17.18 33.47 -6.41
N GLN A 516 -18.45 33.88 -6.36
CA GLN A 516 -19.26 34.18 -7.54
C GLN A 516 -18.66 35.32 -8.39
N LYS A 517 -18.22 36.40 -7.75
CA LYS A 517 -17.54 37.50 -8.46
C LYS A 517 -16.22 37.05 -9.10
N ALA A 518 -15.48 36.18 -8.41
CA ALA A 518 -14.24 35.62 -8.93
C ALA A 518 -14.52 34.71 -10.14
N PHE A 519 -15.55 33.87 -10.10
CA PHE A 519 -15.98 33.04 -11.23
C PHE A 519 -16.43 33.93 -12.41
N ALA A 520 -17.27 34.93 -12.18
CA ALA A 520 -17.70 35.86 -13.23
C ALA A 520 -16.51 36.54 -13.92
N THR A 521 -15.51 36.99 -13.15
CA THR A 521 -14.28 37.58 -13.68
C THR A 521 -13.47 36.58 -14.49
N MET A 522 -13.34 35.37 -14.01
CA MET A 522 -12.55 34.32 -14.64
C MET A 522 -13.16 33.84 -15.96
N MET A 523 -14.49 33.77 -16.05
CA MET A 523 -15.23 33.32 -17.24
C MET A 523 -15.26 34.36 -18.38
N GLN A 524 -14.93 35.62 -18.15
CA GLN A 524 -14.99 36.67 -19.19
C GLN A 524 -14.14 36.33 -20.42
N GLY A 525 -14.79 36.18 -21.58
CA GLY A 525 -14.16 35.84 -22.86
C GLY A 525 -13.59 34.43 -22.96
N ARG A 526 -13.97 33.51 -22.08
CA ARG A 526 -13.50 32.11 -22.04
C ARG A 526 -14.65 31.13 -22.15
N THR A 527 -14.41 30.03 -22.87
CA THR A 527 -15.35 28.93 -22.91
C THR A 527 -15.40 28.25 -21.55
N SER A 528 -16.58 28.18 -20.95
CA SER A 528 -16.72 27.72 -19.57
C SER A 528 -17.79 26.63 -19.45
N PHE A 529 -17.45 25.49 -18.85
CA PHE A 529 -18.37 24.43 -18.49
C PHE A 529 -18.64 24.51 -17.00
N LEU A 530 -19.91 24.66 -16.62
CA LEU A 530 -20.32 24.85 -15.24
C LEU A 530 -21.25 23.71 -14.83
N VAL A 531 -20.89 22.94 -13.80
CA VAL A 531 -21.85 22.08 -13.13
C VAL A 531 -22.63 22.96 -12.17
N ALA A 532 -23.79 23.44 -12.65
CA ALA A 532 -24.52 24.46 -11.96
C ALA A 532 -25.52 23.87 -10.95
N HIS A 533 -25.40 24.32 -9.71
CA HIS A 533 -26.33 24.05 -8.62
C HIS A 533 -27.12 25.30 -8.19
N ARG A 534 -26.91 26.45 -8.88
CA ARG A 534 -27.49 27.73 -8.56
C ARG A 534 -28.23 28.34 -9.73
N LEU A 535 -29.36 28.95 -9.40
CA LEU A 535 -30.23 29.59 -10.38
C LEU A 535 -29.51 30.74 -11.12
N SER A 536 -28.79 31.61 -10.40
CA SER A 536 -28.09 32.76 -11.01
C SER A 536 -27.09 32.33 -12.07
N THR A 537 -26.32 31.28 -11.80
CA THR A 537 -25.32 30.75 -12.74
C THR A 537 -25.99 30.12 -13.97
N ILE A 538 -27.13 29.46 -13.79
CA ILE A 538 -27.90 28.86 -14.88
C ILE A 538 -28.54 29.94 -15.77
N GLN A 539 -29.08 30.99 -15.17
CA GLN A 539 -29.72 32.08 -15.91
C GLN A 539 -28.74 32.87 -16.80
N GLU A 540 -27.51 33.01 -16.36
CA GLU A 540 -26.46 33.72 -17.11
C GLU A 540 -25.74 32.86 -18.15
N ALA A 541 -26.08 31.57 -18.29
CA ALA A 541 -25.45 30.68 -19.25
C ALA A 541 -25.99 30.89 -20.66
N ASP A 542 -25.08 30.89 -21.66
CA ASP A 542 -25.45 30.99 -23.07
C ASP A 542 -26.14 29.69 -23.56
N VAL A 543 -25.73 28.57 -23.00
CA VAL A 543 -26.28 27.24 -23.30
C VAL A 543 -26.48 26.48 -21.99
N ILE A 544 -27.67 25.93 -21.81
CA ILE A 544 -27.99 25.02 -20.72
C ILE A 544 -28.14 23.63 -21.31
N LEU A 545 -27.35 22.67 -20.81
CA LEU A 545 -27.47 21.26 -21.11
C LEU A 545 -28.25 20.57 -20.01
N VAL A 546 -29.42 20.10 -20.32
CA VAL A 546 -30.27 19.38 -19.37
C VAL A 546 -30.03 17.89 -19.55
N MET A 547 -29.37 17.28 -18.58
CA MET A 547 -29.00 15.89 -18.59
C MET A 547 -29.95 15.03 -17.75
N ARG A 548 -30.34 13.88 -18.31
CA ARG A 548 -31.10 12.84 -17.63
C ARG A 548 -30.67 11.47 -18.15
N ASP A 549 -30.39 10.56 -17.22
CA ASP A 549 -30.04 9.18 -17.53
C ASP A 549 -28.94 9.08 -18.63
N GLY A 550 -27.91 9.94 -18.51
CA GLY A 550 -26.75 9.98 -19.43
C GLY A 550 -26.98 10.61 -20.80
N LYS A 551 -28.15 11.19 -21.03
CA LYS A 551 -28.51 11.83 -22.31
C LYS A 551 -28.78 13.32 -22.13
N ILE A 552 -28.50 14.12 -23.15
CA ILE A 552 -29.06 15.46 -23.26
C ILE A 552 -30.53 15.32 -23.64
N VAL A 553 -31.43 15.71 -22.74
CA VAL A 553 -32.87 15.69 -23.01
C VAL A 553 -33.36 17.01 -23.55
N GLU A 554 -32.73 18.13 -23.16
CA GLU A 554 -33.04 19.48 -23.63
C GLU A 554 -31.76 20.31 -23.70
N GLN A 555 -31.69 21.22 -24.66
CA GLN A 555 -30.60 22.15 -24.86
C GLN A 555 -31.17 23.49 -25.34
N GLY A 556 -30.74 24.60 -24.74
CA GLY A 556 -31.17 25.96 -25.12
C GLY A 556 -30.73 26.97 -24.07
N ASN A 557 -31.19 28.20 -24.19
CA ASN A 557 -31.01 29.20 -23.15
C ASN A 557 -32.17 29.13 -22.09
N HIS A 558 -32.02 29.88 -21.02
CA HIS A 558 -32.98 29.86 -19.88
C HIS A 558 -34.42 30.15 -20.33
N GLU A 559 -34.64 31.18 -21.16
CA GLU A 559 -35.96 31.61 -21.61
C GLU A 559 -36.60 30.57 -22.53
N GLU A 560 -35.82 30.05 -23.50
CA GLU A 560 -36.26 28.99 -24.42
C GLU A 560 -36.72 27.73 -23.69
N LEU A 561 -35.93 27.28 -22.74
CA LEU A 561 -36.21 26.04 -21.99
C LEU A 561 -37.39 26.21 -21.02
N LEU A 562 -37.60 27.40 -20.44
CA LEU A 562 -38.80 27.66 -19.67
C LEU A 562 -40.05 27.69 -20.55
N ALA A 563 -39.97 28.31 -21.74
CA ALA A 563 -41.07 28.37 -22.70
C ALA A 563 -41.44 26.99 -23.25
N ALA A 564 -40.48 26.11 -23.43
CA ALA A 564 -40.70 24.73 -23.88
C ALA A 564 -41.49 23.87 -22.88
N ASN A 565 -41.58 24.31 -21.61
CA ASN A 565 -42.32 23.63 -20.52
C ASN A 565 -41.95 22.14 -20.37
N GLY A 566 -40.70 21.81 -20.58
CA GLY A 566 -40.14 20.45 -20.58
C GLY A 566 -39.61 19.99 -19.24
N PHE A 567 -38.54 19.16 -19.26
CA PHE A 567 -37.91 18.63 -18.07
C PHE A 567 -37.14 19.71 -17.29
N TYR A 568 -36.55 20.68 -17.98
CA TYR A 568 -35.91 21.83 -17.36
C TYR A 568 -36.88 22.65 -16.49
N LYS A 569 -38.07 22.93 -17.01
CA LYS A 569 -39.12 23.66 -16.27
C LYS A 569 -39.49 22.91 -14.99
N LYS A 570 -39.63 21.57 -15.05
CA LYS A 570 -39.94 20.75 -13.87
C LYS A 570 -38.82 20.81 -12.83
N LEU A 571 -37.54 20.76 -13.28
CA LEU A 571 -36.38 20.90 -12.37
C LEU A 571 -36.35 22.30 -11.75
N PHE A 572 -36.63 23.33 -12.56
CA PHE A 572 -36.67 24.71 -12.11
C PHE A 572 -37.74 24.90 -11.04
N ASP A 573 -38.95 24.45 -11.29
CA ASP A 573 -40.08 24.59 -10.33
C ASP A 573 -39.86 23.75 -9.05
N ALA A 574 -39.11 22.62 -9.14
CA ALA A 574 -38.84 21.77 -7.97
C ALA A 574 -37.68 22.29 -7.09
N GLN A 575 -36.73 23.03 -7.65
CA GLN A 575 -35.54 23.47 -6.92
C GLN A 575 -35.49 24.95 -6.60
N TRP A 576 -36.18 25.82 -7.39
CA TRP A 576 -36.04 27.27 -7.31
C TRP A 576 -37.35 28.08 -7.35
N SER A 577 -38.52 27.45 -7.42
CA SER A 577 -39.81 28.16 -7.37
C SER A 577 -40.38 28.38 -5.95
#